data_a57d952f0976097c133bc84c63fdb958
#
_entry.id   a57d952f0976097c133bc84c63fdb958
#
_cell.length_a   1.000
_cell.length_b   1.000
_cell.length_c   1.000
_cell.angle_alpha   90.00
_cell.angle_beta   90.00
_cell.angle_gamma   90.00
#
_symmetry.space_group_name_H-M   'P 1'
#
loop_
_entity.id
_entity.type
_entity.pdbx_description
1 polymer ?
#
loop_
_entity_poly.entity_id
_entity_poly.type
_entity_poly.pdbx_seq_one_letter_code
_entity_poly.pdbx_strand_id
1 'polypeptide(L)'
;MKRIFVLSTLTATLLAVFFGAQFSFLLDRTVSLSTIAESLQGERWFVLKLLHDPIGAYHTTNQRDGDGNWRFSSSMTFQLKDGEPTTIKEELLFSGDLPHELLAADQYRKKSHGQTHKSSIRRKDKALVGGVEAIPLQGDLTLADYLGIESWIRNHKPTAGENHTVQQLDFDHMRLRSLSWTVKNKSPQGYIIESNDQSQSTTIELDSNLVPQQFRISDFLIIDRVPNAKAAMIWRDSRSLFHSTDLKIELNSPIQKHESLSRLILSIESDAGDLGRWGNLADENLFIESVAARKFRAVPNDIIQAKRETIHYPTSAPSVKALAQNNVFDLINPRLLAEALTHFVHRYLEYDETRNIQSVIDTISTRQGDCADYANLFTTLGRSLGLPTETVIGIAYNENQEAFSLHAWNRVAIDGHWEEFDPTWNQVSPDASHIPLPEGNAIALMSLMPSLRFELVEAEYFQ
;
A
#
# COMPACT_ATOMS: atom_id res chain seq x y z
N MET A 1 -5.75 -3.93 -2.57
CA MET A 1 -5.15 -2.66 -2.98
C MET A 1 -4.23 -2.04 -1.95
N LYS A 2 -4.53 -2.05 -0.63
CA LYS A 2 -3.47 -1.77 0.37
C LYS A 2 -2.24 -2.70 0.19
N ARG A 3 -2.37 -3.89 -0.38
CA ARG A 3 -1.22 -4.75 -0.73
C ARG A 3 -0.37 -4.20 -1.89
N ILE A 4 -0.95 -3.55 -2.90
CA ILE A 4 -0.19 -2.81 -3.93
C ILE A 4 0.22 -1.44 -3.39
N PHE A 5 -0.61 -0.82 -2.55
CA PHE A 5 -0.31 0.43 -1.87
C PHE A 5 0.93 0.26 -0.97
N VAL A 6 1.01 -0.85 -0.25
CA VAL A 6 2.19 -1.22 0.54
C VAL A 6 3.42 -1.40 -0.35
N LEU A 7 3.26 -2.02 -1.51
CA LEU A 7 4.38 -2.23 -2.41
C LEU A 7 4.73 -0.99 -3.24
N SER A 8 3.79 -0.08 -3.54
CA SER A 8 4.10 1.18 -4.25
C SER A 8 4.61 2.28 -3.32
N THR A 9 4.05 2.39 -2.12
CA THR A 9 4.66 3.19 -1.05
C THR A 9 5.97 2.59 -0.58
N LEU A 10 6.14 1.28 -0.73
CA LEU A 10 7.37 0.56 -0.46
C LEU A 10 8.49 1.00 -1.37
N THR A 11 8.26 1.08 -2.69
CA THR A 11 9.28 1.53 -3.63
C THR A 11 9.71 2.96 -3.31
N ALA A 12 8.78 3.86 -3.01
CA ALA A 12 9.11 5.24 -2.64
C ALA A 12 9.83 5.33 -1.28
N THR A 13 9.43 4.53 -0.29
CA THR A 13 10.09 4.48 1.03
C THR A 13 11.45 3.81 0.94
N LEU A 14 11.56 2.75 0.15
CA LEU A 14 12.80 2.04 -0.09
C LEU A 14 13.82 2.86 -0.88
N LEU A 15 13.40 3.71 -1.80
CA LEU A 15 14.29 4.55 -2.60
C LEU A 15 15.00 5.64 -1.78
N ALA A 16 14.39 6.15 -0.72
CA ALA A 16 14.96 7.25 0.05
C ALA A 16 16.12 6.86 0.99
N VAL A 17 16.33 5.56 1.25
CA VAL A 17 17.31 5.11 2.28
C VAL A 17 18.42 4.24 1.70
N PHE A 18 18.55 4.14 0.38
CA PHE A 18 19.16 2.99 -0.23
C PHE A 18 20.58 3.11 -0.67
N PHE A 19 21.48 3.85 -0.10
CA PHE A 19 22.76 3.92 -0.78
C PHE A 19 23.93 4.25 0.14
N GLY A 20 24.67 3.33 0.54
CA GLY A 20 25.95 3.54 1.21
C GLY A 20 26.91 2.40 1.03
N ALA A 21 28.06 2.64 0.71
CA ALA A 21 29.34 2.48 1.32
C ALA A 21 30.46 2.14 0.34
N GLN A 22 31.44 2.88 0.40
CA GLN A 22 32.79 2.53 0.79
C GLN A 22 33.67 3.79 0.85
N PHE A 23 34.14 4.15 1.99
CA PHE A 23 35.50 4.60 2.34
C PHE A 23 35.47 5.39 3.64
N SER A 24 36.12 4.84 4.65
CA SER A 24 36.53 5.56 5.86
C SER A 24 37.81 6.31 5.58
N PHE A 25 37.88 7.59 5.94
CA PHE A 25 39.03 8.20 6.63
C PHE A 25 38.69 9.61 7.18
N LEU A 26 38.88 9.72 8.48
CA LEU A 26 39.22 10.87 9.36
C LEU A 26 39.18 12.28 8.76
N LEU A 27 38.25 13.07 9.28
CA LEU A 27 38.30 14.42 9.81
C LEU A 27 36.87 14.96 9.94
N ASP A 28 36.60 15.78 10.92
CA ASP A 28 35.34 16.47 11.21
C ASP A 28 34.86 17.39 10.05
N ARG A 29 34.71 16.84 8.85
CA ARG A 29 34.15 17.52 7.68
C ARG A 29 32.81 16.87 7.33
N THR A 30 31.77 17.69 7.25
CA THR A 30 30.50 17.29 6.68
C THR A 30 30.72 16.67 5.30
N VAL A 31 30.24 15.43 5.11
CA VAL A 31 30.34 14.73 3.84
C VAL A 31 29.37 15.38 2.86
N SER A 32 29.86 15.80 1.70
CA SER A 32 29.01 16.45 0.69
C SER A 32 27.99 15.47 0.08
N LEU A 33 26.86 16.00 -0.37
CA LEU A 33 25.84 15.20 -1.06
C LEU A 33 26.38 14.48 -2.29
N SER A 34 27.24 15.13 -3.07
CA SER A 34 27.86 14.50 -4.24
C SER A 34 28.74 13.31 -3.82
N THR A 35 29.53 13.44 -2.74
CA THR A 35 30.32 12.33 -2.21
C THR A 35 29.44 11.19 -1.71
N ILE A 36 28.32 11.50 -1.06
CA ILE A 36 27.34 10.49 -0.66
C ILE A 36 26.78 9.81 -1.91
N ALA A 37 26.29 10.54 -2.89
CA ALA A 37 25.74 10.00 -4.13
C ALA A 37 26.78 9.16 -4.90
N GLU A 38 28.04 9.57 -4.95
CA GLU A 38 29.15 8.81 -5.55
C GLU A 38 29.40 7.48 -4.82
N SER A 39 29.35 7.48 -3.49
CA SER A 39 29.48 6.25 -2.69
C SER A 39 28.33 5.26 -2.92
N LEU A 40 27.25 5.70 -3.55
CA LEU A 40 26.04 4.98 -3.81
C LEU A 40 25.98 4.34 -5.19
N GLN A 41 26.93 4.63 -6.08
CA GLN A 41 26.93 4.09 -7.44
C GLN A 41 26.99 2.57 -7.46
N GLY A 42 26.34 2.00 -8.49
CA GLY A 42 26.29 0.57 -8.69
C GLY A 42 24.89 -0.02 -8.54
N GLU A 43 24.84 -1.34 -8.54
CA GLU A 43 23.59 -2.10 -8.43
C GLU A 43 23.52 -2.91 -7.15
N ARG A 44 22.29 -3.15 -6.68
CA ARG A 44 22.02 -3.98 -5.50
C ARG A 44 20.80 -4.84 -5.74
N TRP A 45 20.88 -6.06 -5.23
CA TRP A 45 19.85 -7.07 -5.39
C TRP A 45 19.32 -7.53 -4.04
N PHE A 46 18.02 -7.76 -4.00
CA PHE A 46 17.29 -8.20 -2.81
C PHE A 46 16.24 -9.23 -3.20
N VAL A 47 15.94 -10.13 -2.28
CA VAL A 47 14.81 -11.04 -2.38
C VAL A 47 13.67 -10.52 -1.54
N LEU A 48 12.46 -10.52 -2.10
CA LEU A 48 11.23 -10.19 -1.38
C LEU A 48 10.66 -11.48 -0.80
N LYS A 49 10.32 -11.44 0.48
CA LYS A 49 9.66 -12.54 1.18
C LYS A 49 8.37 -12.04 1.81
N LEU A 50 7.29 -12.77 1.59
CA LEU A 50 6.02 -12.57 2.26
C LEU A 50 5.93 -13.62 3.37
N LEU A 51 5.82 -13.18 4.64
CA LEU A 51 6.05 -14.04 5.80
C LEU A 51 7.49 -14.62 5.76
N HIS A 52 7.69 -15.79 5.21
CA HIS A 52 9.02 -16.40 5.03
C HIS A 52 9.27 -16.85 3.59
N ASP A 53 8.24 -16.86 2.75
CA ASP A 53 8.28 -17.36 1.39
C ASP A 53 8.78 -16.31 0.39
N PRO A 54 9.77 -16.66 -0.44
CA PRO A 54 10.25 -15.76 -1.46
C PRO A 54 9.19 -15.57 -2.56
N ILE A 55 8.71 -14.34 -2.72
CA ILE A 55 7.66 -13.98 -3.67
C ILE A 55 8.15 -13.09 -4.82
N GLY A 56 9.38 -12.59 -4.74
CA GLY A 56 9.86 -11.63 -5.73
C GLY A 56 11.30 -11.21 -5.52
N ALA A 57 11.73 -10.29 -6.37
CA ALA A 57 13.03 -9.66 -6.33
C ALA A 57 12.90 -8.13 -6.37
N TYR A 58 13.83 -7.45 -5.72
CA TYR A 58 13.98 -6.01 -5.77
C TYR A 58 15.41 -5.67 -6.20
N HIS A 59 15.52 -4.75 -7.15
CA HIS A 59 16.79 -4.33 -7.72
C HIS A 59 16.88 -2.81 -7.73
N THR A 60 18.03 -2.27 -7.37
CA THR A 60 18.28 -0.84 -7.41
C THR A 60 19.56 -0.54 -8.17
N THR A 61 19.56 0.56 -8.90
CA THR A 61 20.76 1.10 -9.55
C THR A 61 20.87 2.59 -9.30
N ASN A 62 22.11 3.03 -9.13
CA ASN A 62 22.43 4.45 -9.06
C ASN A 62 23.63 4.73 -9.97
N GLN A 63 23.52 5.75 -10.80
CA GLN A 63 24.55 6.14 -11.75
C GLN A 63 24.49 7.64 -12.04
N ARG A 64 25.63 8.18 -12.44
CA ARG A 64 25.71 9.49 -13.04
C ARG A 64 25.57 9.33 -14.57
N ASP A 65 24.66 10.10 -15.20
CA ASP A 65 24.49 10.05 -16.65
C ASP A 65 25.54 10.87 -17.40
N GLY A 66 25.50 10.84 -18.74
CA GLY A 66 26.46 11.56 -19.59
C GLY A 66 26.40 13.08 -19.45
N ASP A 67 25.29 13.62 -18.97
CA ASP A 67 25.09 15.06 -18.73
C ASP A 67 25.47 15.45 -17.28
N GLY A 68 25.96 14.49 -16.50
CA GLY A 68 26.39 14.70 -15.11
C GLY A 68 25.25 14.64 -14.10
N ASN A 69 24.02 14.32 -14.47
CA ASN A 69 22.88 14.20 -13.58
C ASN A 69 22.90 12.88 -12.81
N TRP A 70 22.24 12.86 -11.65
CA TRP A 70 22.12 11.68 -10.81
C TRP A 70 20.82 10.91 -11.16
N ARG A 71 20.97 9.67 -11.60
CA ARG A 71 19.85 8.78 -11.91
C ARG A 71 19.78 7.65 -10.89
N PHE A 72 18.64 7.57 -10.22
CA PHE A 72 18.28 6.50 -9.29
C PHE A 72 17.15 5.68 -9.92
N SER A 73 17.34 4.39 -9.99
CA SER A 73 16.31 3.48 -10.50
C SER A 73 16.09 2.33 -9.55
N SER A 74 14.85 1.93 -9.42
CA SER A 74 14.48 0.71 -8.73
C SER A 74 13.51 -0.12 -9.55
N SER A 75 13.53 -1.43 -9.34
CA SER A 75 12.60 -2.35 -9.97
C SER A 75 12.24 -3.45 -8.99
N MET A 76 10.96 -3.57 -8.71
CA MET A 76 10.39 -4.62 -7.87
C MET A 76 9.55 -5.53 -8.75
N THR A 77 9.88 -6.83 -8.76
CA THR A 77 9.10 -7.85 -9.49
C THR A 77 8.67 -8.90 -8.50
N PHE A 78 7.38 -9.19 -8.43
CA PHE A 78 6.82 -10.16 -7.49
C PHE A 78 5.60 -10.86 -8.07
N GLN A 79 5.31 -12.03 -7.53
CA GLN A 79 4.15 -12.84 -7.86
C GLN A 79 3.47 -13.31 -6.58
N LEU A 80 2.18 -13.01 -6.45
CA LEU A 80 1.37 -13.37 -5.27
C LEU A 80 0.36 -14.48 -5.57
N LYS A 81 0.00 -14.64 -6.83
CA LYS A 81 -0.98 -15.65 -7.32
C LYS A 81 -0.44 -16.29 -8.61
N ASP A 82 -1.09 -17.32 -9.08
CA ASP A 82 -0.82 -17.89 -10.39
C ASP A 82 -0.95 -16.83 -11.49
N GLY A 83 -0.11 -16.92 -12.50
CA GLY A 83 -0.07 -16.00 -13.64
C GLY A 83 1.27 -15.29 -13.79
N GLU A 84 1.29 -14.18 -14.54
CA GLU A 84 2.51 -13.41 -14.76
C GLU A 84 2.85 -12.49 -13.57
N PRO A 85 4.14 -12.30 -13.25
CA PRO A 85 4.57 -11.42 -12.17
C PRO A 85 4.23 -9.96 -12.45
N THR A 86 3.93 -9.22 -11.40
CA THR A 86 3.81 -7.77 -11.42
C THR A 86 5.19 -7.14 -11.31
N THR A 87 5.48 -6.13 -12.13
CA THR A 87 6.71 -5.34 -12.04
C THR A 87 6.37 -3.87 -11.83
N ILE A 88 6.96 -3.27 -10.80
CA ILE A 88 6.92 -1.84 -10.54
C ILE A 88 8.34 -1.32 -10.70
N LYS A 89 8.52 -0.30 -11.55
CA LYS A 89 9.81 0.34 -11.79
C LYS A 89 9.68 1.82 -11.50
N GLU A 90 10.65 2.39 -10.80
CA GLU A 90 10.75 3.82 -10.55
C GLU A 90 12.10 4.35 -11.03
N GLU A 91 12.07 5.55 -11.58
CA GLU A 91 13.25 6.27 -12.02
C GLU A 91 13.16 7.73 -11.56
N LEU A 92 14.18 8.19 -10.87
CA LEU A 92 14.33 9.59 -10.46
C LEU A 92 15.60 10.16 -11.08
N LEU A 93 15.50 11.38 -11.60
CA LEU A 93 16.61 12.10 -12.20
C LEU A 93 16.78 13.45 -11.47
N PHE A 94 17.92 13.64 -10.84
CA PHE A 94 18.29 14.88 -10.19
C PHE A 94 19.39 15.61 -10.99
N SER A 95 19.35 16.95 -11.00
CA SER A 95 20.37 17.78 -11.62
C SER A 95 21.76 17.48 -11.07
N GLY A 96 22.77 17.48 -11.93
CA GLY A 96 24.16 17.46 -11.54
C GLY A 96 24.62 18.74 -10.84
N ASP A 97 23.94 19.85 -11.11
CA ASP A 97 24.24 21.17 -10.53
C ASP A 97 23.48 21.41 -9.23
N LEU A 98 24.10 22.14 -8.31
CA LEU A 98 23.47 22.55 -7.05
C LEU A 98 22.25 23.45 -7.32
N PRO A 99 21.16 23.29 -6.57
CA PRO A 99 20.98 22.46 -5.37
C PRO A 99 20.60 20.99 -5.65
N HIS A 100 20.88 20.45 -6.84
CA HIS A 100 20.51 19.09 -7.26
C HIS A 100 19.01 18.84 -7.22
N GLU A 101 18.28 19.68 -7.94
CA GLU A 101 16.81 19.60 -8.02
C GLU A 101 16.34 18.34 -8.74
N LEU A 102 15.19 17.81 -8.34
CA LEU A 102 14.52 16.75 -9.09
C LEU A 102 14.08 17.29 -10.47
N LEU A 103 14.59 16.73 -11.54
CA LEU A 103 14.25 17.07 -12.92
C LEU A 103 13.07 16.24 -13.44
N ALA A 104 13.08 14.95 -13.12
CA ALA A 104 12.08 14.00 -13.56
C ALA A 104 11.92 12.85 -12.56
N ALA A 105 10.70 12.37 -12.43
CA ALA A 105 10.41 11.11 -11.78
C ALA A 105 9.36 10.35 -12.57
N ASP A 106 9.60 9.07 -12.80
CA ASP A 106 8.70 8.16 -13.49
C ASP A 106 8.46 6.91 -12.66
N GLN A 107 7.20 6.50 -12.56
CA GLN A 107 6.84 5.18 -12.08
C GLN A 107 6.15 4.41 -13.21
N TYR A 108 6.61 3.20 -13.43
CA TYR A 108 6.06 2.28 -14.41
C TYR A 108 5.49 1.08 -13.67
N ARG A 109 4.29 0.68 -14.04
CA ARG A 109 3.67 -0.56 -13.57
C ARG A 109 3.36 -1.43 -14.76
N LYS A 110 4.11 -2.52 -14.92
CA LYS A 110 3.84 -3.53 -15.96
C LYS A 110 3.02 -4.64 -15.34
N LYS A 111 1.90 -4.97 -15.99
CA LYS A 111 1.00 -6.04 -15.63
C LYS A 111 1.08 -7.22 -16.60
N SER A 112 0.47 -8.31 -16.18
CA SER A 112 0.47 -9.61 -16.83
C SER A 112 0.06 -9.60 -18.32
N HIS A 113 -0.69 -8.64 -18.79
CA HIS A 113 -1.18 -8.59 -20.17
C HIS A 113 -0.47 -7.52 -21.03
N GLY A 114 0.76 -7.14 -20.64
CA GLY A 114 1.61 -6.27 -21.45
C GLY A 114 1.28 -4.77 -21.37
N GLN A 115 0.22 -4.37 -20.70
CA GLN A 115 -0.07 -2.97 -20.48
C GLN A 115 0.86 -2.38 -19.44
N THR A 116 1.46 -1.24 -19.76
CA THR A 116 2.31 -0.49 -18.83
C THR A 116 1.62 0.81 -18.48
N HIS A 117 1.30 0.98 -17.20
CA HIS A 117 0.86 2.26 -16.67
C HIS A 117 2.08 3.08 -16.31
N LYS A 118 2.07 4.36 -16.70
CA LYS A 118 3.14 5.30 -16.40
C LYS A 118 2.58 6.50 -15.66
N SER A 119 3.15 6.78 -14.49
CA SER A 119 2.97 8.04 -13.76
C SER A 119 4.24 8.86 -13.92
N SER A 120 4.10 10.13 -14.24
CA SER A 120 5.24 11.01 -14.51
C SER A 120 5.14 12.32 -13.76
N ILE A 121 6.27 12.75 -13.21
CA ILE A 121 6.47 14.08 -12.64
C ILE A 121 7.63 14.71 -13.37
N ARG A 122 7.50 15.97 -13.71
CA ARG A 122 8.51 16.75 -14.45
C ARG A 122 8.67 18.12 -13.81
N ARG A 123 9.90 18.61 -13.82
CA ARG A 123 10.16 20.00 -13.51
C ARG A 123 9.76 20.85 -14.72
N LYS A 124 8.91 21.83 -14.47
CA LYS A 124 8.58 22.92 -15.41
C LYS A 124 8.85 24.23 -14.72
N ASP A 125 9.80 24.99 -15.25
CA ASP A 125 10.32 26.20 -14.62
C ASP A 125 10.77 25.94 -13.17
N LYS A 126 10.09 26.50 -12.19
CA LYS A 126 10.42 26.38 -10.76
C LYS A 126 9.51 25.43 -9.98
N ALA A 127 8.65 24.67 -10.66
CA ALA A 127 7.68 23.79 -10.01
C ALA A 127 7.76 22.36 -10.54
N LEU A 128 7.50 21.39 -9.66
CA LEU A 128 7.23 20.01 -10.05
C LEU A 128 5.76 19.92 -10.48
N VAL A 129 5.51 19.32 -11.63
CA VAL A 129 4.15 19.08 -12.12
C VAL A 129 3.96 17.60 -12.41
N GLY A 130 2.80 17.07 -12.05
CA GLY A 130 2.49 15.66 -12.19
C GLY A 130 1.15 15.37 -12.83
N GLY A 131 1.00 14.14 -13.33
CA GLY A 131 -0.24 13.67 -13.96
C GLY A 131 -0.46 14.19 -15.38
N VAL A 132 -1.57 13.74 -15.96
CA VAL A 132 -1.98 14.11 -17.34
C VAL A 132 -2.29 15.61 -17.45
N GLU A 133 -2.85 16.18 -16.41
CA GLU A 133 -3.24 17.61 -16.37
C GLU A 133 -2.11 18.55 -15.95
N ALA A 134 -0.88 18.00 -15.73
CA ALA A 134 0.28 18.76 -15.29
C ALA A 134 0.02 19.65 -14.05
N ILE A 135 -0.62 19.06 -13.03
CA ILE A 135 -0.97 19.75 -11.79
C ILE A 135 0.30 20.02 -10.99
N PRO A 136 0.54 21.27 -10.52
CA PRO A 136 1.70 21.56 -9.68
C PRO A 136 1.64 20.80 -8.34
N LEU A 137 2.78 20.18 -7.97
CA LEU A 137 2.95 19.62 -6.63
C LEU A 137 3.23 20.76 -5.64
N GLN A 138 2.72 20.60 -4.42
CA GLN A 138 3.08 21.51 -3.33
C GLN A 138 4.47 21.15 -2.80
N GLY A 139 5.43 22.07 -2.91
CA GLY A 139 6.81 21.89 -2.48
C GLY A 139 7.76 21.48 -3.60
N ASP A 140 8.99 21.21 -3.23
CA ASP A 140 10.07 20.80 -4.11
C ASP A 140 10.82 19.59 -3.52
N LEU A 141 11.52 18.86 -4.36
CA LEU A 141 12.35 17.73 -3.98
C LEU A 141 13.75 17.90 -4.55
N THR A 142 14.74 17.80 -3.68
CA THR A 142 16.14 17.85 -4.02
C THR A 142 16.85 16.53 -3.70
N LEU A 143 18.07 16.38 -4.18
CA LEU A 143 18.92 15.26 -3.79
C LEU A 143 19.20 15.24 -2.27
N ALA A 144 19.18 16.43 -1.62
CA ALA A 144 19.34 16.53 -0.17
C ALA A 144 18.16 15.90 0.58
N ASP A 145 16.95 16.07 0.08
CA ASP A 145 15.76 15.43 0.64
C ASP A 145 15.80 13.92 0.39
N TYR A 146 16.15 13.53 -0.83
CA TYR A 146 16.21 12.13 -1.25
C TYR A 146 17.26 11.32 -0.48
N LEU A 147 18.44 11.86 -0.27
CA LEU A 147 19.54 11.27 0.51
C LEU A 147 19.57 11.76 1.97
N GLY A 148 18.46 12.29 2.45
CA GLY A 148 18.40 12.97 3.74
C GLY A 148 18.80 12.08 4.92
N ILE A 149 18.41 10.81 4.90
CA ILE A 149 18.74 9.86 5.97
C ILE A 149 20.21 9.49 5.96
N GLU A 150 20.79 9.16 4.80
CA GLU A 150 22.22 8.85 4.68
C GLU A 150 23.08 10.05 5.07
N SER A 151 22.69 11.24 4.60
CA SER A 151 23.35 12.49 4.95
C SER A 151 23.32 12.76 6.44
N TRP A 152 22.14 12.59 7.06
CA TRP A 152 21.96 12.77 8.49
C TRP A 152 22.82 11.79 9.30
N ILE A 153 22.75 10.49 9.00
CA ILE A 153 23.52 9.48 9.73
C ILE A 153 25.02 9.71 9.59
N ARG A 154 25.51 10.01 8.39
CA ARG A 154 26.95 10.24 8.14
C ARG A 154 27.48 11.47 8.84
N ASN A 155 26.72 12.56 8.82
CA ASN A 155 27.16 13.86 9.30
C ASN A 155 26.89 14.05 10.80
N HIS A 156 25.82 13.50 11.34
CA HIS A 156 25.42 13.70 12.74
C HIS A 156 25.73 12.49 13.64
N LYS A 157 25.92 11.29 13.04
CA LYS A 157 26.17 10.04 13.79
C LYS A 157 25.17 9.82 14.94
N PRO A 158 23.87 9.91 14.67
CA PRO A 158 22.83 9.92 15.69
C PRO A 158 22.89 8.73 16.61
N THR A 159 22.28 8.86 17.79
CA THR A 159 22.13 7.82 18.78
C THR A 159 20.70 7.30 18.82
N ALA A 160 20.47 6.19 19.53
CA ALA A 160 19.13 5.63 19.67
C ALA A 160 18.13 6.65 20.27
N GLY A 161 16.95 6.74 19.69
CA GLY A 161 15.89 7.69 20.03
C GLY A 161 15.91 8.99 19.23
N GLU A 162 17.02 9.34 18.58
CA GLU A 162 17.07 10.51 17.71
C GLU A 162 16.31 10.26 16.40
N ASN A 163 15.67 11.30 15.87
CA ASN A 163 14.87 11.23 14.66
C ASN A 163 15.25 12.30 13.64
N HIS A 164 14.90 12.04 12.38
CA HIS A 164 15.08 12.96 11.27
C HIS A 164 13.92 12.81 10.29
N THR A 165 13.45 13.92 9.75
CA THR A 165 12.35 13.95 8.80
C THR A 165 12.85 14.27 7.40
N VAL A 166 12.42 13.49 6.43
CA VAL A 166 12.76 13.69 5.00
C VAL A 166 11.50 13.86 4.18
N GLN A 167 11.65 14.49 3.02
CA GLN A 167 10.59 14.57 2.03
C GLN A 167 10.67 13.39 1.08
N GLN A 168 9.52 12.82 0.74
CA GLN A 168 9.38 11.73 -0.22
C GLN A 168 8.32 12.03 -1.26
N LEU A 169 8.52 11.44 -2.44
CA LEU A 169 7.54 11.49 -3.51
C LEU A 169 6.50 10.38 -3.32
N ASP A 170 5.24 10.78 -3.32
CA ASP A 170 4.08 9.88 -3.31
C ASP A 170 3.45 9.89 -4.70
N PHE A 171 3.79 8.90 -5.52
CA PHE A 171 3.26 8.76 -6.88
C PHE A 171 1.76 8.44 -6.91
N ASP A 172 1.26 7.79 -5.87
CA ASP A 172 -0.14 7.38 -5.83
C ASP A 172 -1.07 8.57 -5.62
N HIS A 173 -0.61 9.59 -4.89
CA HIS A 173 -1.37 10.82 -4.64
C HIS A 173 -0.78 12.04 -5.35
N MET A 174 0.28 11.87 -6.15
CA MET A 174 0.98 12.94 -6.86
C MET A 174 1.32 14.12 -5.95
N ARG A 175 1.99 13.84 -4.83
CA ARG A 175 2.38 14.83 -3.82
C ARG A 175 3.71 14.50 -3.18
N LEU A 176 4.28 15.48 -2.49
CA LEU A 176 5.35 15.25 -1.53
C LEU A 176 4.75 14.95 -0.15
N ARG A 177 5.36 14.04 0.58
CA ARG A 177 5.01 13.73 1.96
C ARG A 177 6.24 13.76 2.86
N SER A 178 6.06 14.16 4.11
CA SER A 178 7.10 14.09 5.11
C SER A 178 7.10 12.72 5.78
N LEU A 179 8.27 12.12 5.92
CA LEU A 179 8.45 10.85 6.61
C LEU A 179 9.54 11.00 7.67
N SER A 180 9.21 10.63 8.90
CA SER A 180 10.14 10.71 10.03
C SER A 180 10.76 9.34 10.32
N TRP A 181 12.08 9.31 10.46
CA TRP A 181 12.87 8.13 10.79
C TRP A 181 13.52 8.29 12.15
N THR A 182 13.44 7.25 12.97
CA THR A 182 14.01 7.20 14.31
C THR A 182 15.09 6.12 14.37
N VAL A 183 16.24 6.43 14.96
CA VAL A 183 17.25 5.42 15.24
C VAL A 183 16.76 4.56 16.40
N LYS A 184 16.53 3.28 16.16
CA LYS A 184 16.11 2.30 17.19
C LYS A 184 17.34 1.71 17.88
N ASN A 185 18.40 1.44 17.10
CA ASN A 185 19.62 0.87 17.62
C ASN A 185 20.83 1.36 16.82
N LYS A 186 21.95 1.51 17.52
CA LYS A 186 23.27 1.80 16.95
C LYS A 186 24.29 0.87 17.57
N SER A 187 25.05 0.21 16.73
CA SER A 187 26.12 -0.72 17.15
C SER A 187 27.35 -0.55 16.25
N PRO A 188 28.49 -1.18 16.58
CA PRO A 188 29.63 -1.25 15.67
C PRO A 188 29.30 -1.90 14.31
N GLN A 189 28.25 -2.73 14.25
CA GLN A 189 27.78 -3.39 13.04
C GLN A 189 26.95 -2.49 12.15
N GLY A 190 26.39 -1.40 12.68
CA GLY A 190 25.59 -0.44 11.92
C GLY A 190 24.43 0.16 12.69
N TYR A 191 23.34 0.45 11.96
CA TYR A 191 22.16 1.12 12.48
C TYR A 191 20.90 0.31 12.19
N ILE A 192 19.95 0.37 13.13
CA ILE A 192 18.55 -0.01 12.88
C ILE A 192 17.74 1.26 12.98
N ILE A 193 17.06 1.63 11.90
CA ILE A 193 16.18 2.79 11.83
C ILE A 193 14.76 2.37 11.56
N GLU A 194 13.80 3.09 12.11
CA GLU A 194 12.39 2.82 11.97
C GLU A 194 11.63 4.07 11.55
N SER A 195 10.76 3.92 10.59
CA SER A 195 9.76 4.91 10.24
C SER A 195 8.37 4.44 10.67
N ASN A 196 7.70 5.27 11.45
CA ASN A 196 6.29 5.10 11.79
C ASN A 196 5.47 6.06 10.92
N ASP A 197 5.12 5.61 9.72
CA ASP A 197 4.04 6.24 8.96
C ASP A 197 2.70 5.78 9.54
N GLN A 198 1.67 6.63 9.48
CA GLN A 198 0.34 6.33 10.07
C GLN A 198 -0.27 5.01 9.59
N SER A 199 0.26 4.45 8.49
CA SER A 199 -0.24 3.23 7.85
C SER A 199 0.63 1.98 8.07
N GLN A 200 1.92 2.13 8.41
CA GLN A 200 2.82 0.98 8.58
C GLN A 200 4.14 1.35 9.26
N SER A 201 4.69 0.44 10.03
CA SER A 201 6.08 0.51 10.51
C SER A 201 7.02 -0.08 9.47
N THR A 202 8.08 0.63 9.16
CA THR A 202 9.16 0.14 8.30
C THR A 202 10.47 0.21 9.06
N THR A 203 11.12 -0.93 9.24
CA THR A 203 12.44 -1.01 9.85
C THR A 203 13.49 -1.29 8.78
N ILE A 204 14.63 -0.60 8.86
CA ILE A 204 15.77 -0.83 7.97
C ILE A 204 16.99 -1.15 8.81
N GLU A 205 17.61 -2.26 8.49
CA GLU A 205 18.91 -2.63 9.04
C GLU A 205 20.01 -2.20 8.06
N LEU A 206 20.89 -1.34 8.54
CA LEU A 206 22.05 -0.81 7.81
C LEU A 206 23.32 -1.39 8.41
N ASP A 207 24.28 -1.83 7.59
CA ASP A 207 25.59 -2.23 8.07
C ASP A 207 26.46 -1.02 8.50
N SER A 208 27.69 -1.28 8.94
CA SER A 208 28.64 -0.24 9.37
C SER A 208 28.98 0.78 8.28
N ASN A 209 28.75 0.44 7.03
CA ASN A 209 28.94 1.30 5.88
C ASN A 209 27.66 1.99 5.44
N LEU A 210 26.58 1.82 6.18
CA LEU A 210 25.21 2.30 5.89
C LEU A 210 24.59 1.64 4.64
N VAL A 211 25.03 0.42 4.33
CA VAL A 211 24.41 -0.37 3.26
C VAL A 211 23.23 -1.15 3.83
N PRO A 212 22.04 -1.01 3.26
CA PRO A 212 20.89 -1.77 3.68
C PRO A 212 21.11 -3.27 3.51
N GLN A 213 20.89 -4.01 4.59
CA GLN A 213 20.97 -5.45 4.64
C GLN A 213 19.58 -6.08 4.62
N GLN A 214 18.64 -5.46 5.34
CA GLN A 214 17.26 -5.92 5.42
C GLN A 214 16.29 -4.73 5.53
N PHE A 215 15.15 -4.87 4.91
CA PHE A 215 13.96 -4.05 5.19
C PHE A 215 12.89 -4.98 5.73
N ARG A 216 12.25 -4.51 6.76
CA ARG A 216 11.11 -5.19 7.35
C ARG A 216 9.96 -4.22 7.39
N ILE A 217 8.87 -4.57 6.74
CA ILE A 217 7.66 -3.78 6.69
C ILE A 217 6.61 -4.54 7.44
N SER A 218 6.32 -4.03 8.64
CA SER A 218 5.71 -4.85 9.66
C SER A 218 6.43 -6.22 9.72
N ASP A 219 5.93 -7.22 10.37
CA ASP A 219 6.58 -8.55 10.33
C ASP A 219 6.18 -9.38 9.09
N PHE A 220 5.50 -8.75 8.15
CA PHE A 220 4.83 -9.39 7.04
C PHE A 220 5.66 -9.45 5.76
N LEU A 221 6.35 -8.36 5.40
CA LEU A 221 7.17 -8.29 4.19
C LEU A 221 8.62 -8.01 4.57
N ILE A 222 9.47 -8.95 4.23
CA ILE A 222 10.92 -8.89 4.46
C ILE A 222 11.61 -8.78 3.11
N ILE A 223 12.57 -7.88 3.01
CA ILE A 223 13.38 -7.67 1.82
C ILE A 223 14.82 -7.81 2.22
N ASP A 224 15.41 -8.95 1.90
CA ASP A 224 16.78 -9.31 2.28
C ASP A 224 17.75 -9.04 1.15
N ARG A 225 18.88 -8.42 1.50
CA ARG A 225 19.97 -8.23 0.55
C ARG A 225 20.58 -9.56 0.15
N VAL A 226 20.87 -9.68 -1.15
CA VAL A 226 21.53 -10.85 -1.74
C VAL A 226 22.69 -10.43 -2.64
N PRO A 227 23.67 -11.30 -2.87
CA PRO A 227 24.91 -10.91 -3.55
C PRO A 227 24.73 -10.55 -5.03
N ASN A 228 23.71 -11.07 -5.70
CA ASN A 228 23.54 -10.88 -7.16
C ASN A 228 22.12 -11.22 -7.64
N ALA A 229 21.86 -10.94 -8.91
CA ALA A 229 20.60 -11.22 -9.58
C ALA A 229 20.16 -12.68 -9.46
N LYS A 230 21.08 -13.64 -9.60
CA LYS A 230 20.74 -15.08 -9.53
C LYS A 230 20.16 -15.44 -8.14
N ALA A 231 20.78 -14.94 -7.08
CA ALA A 231 20.29 -15.16 -5.73
C ALA A 231 18.95 -14.46 -5.47
N ALA A 232 18.70 -13.31 -6.12
CA ALA A 232 17.44 -12.60 -6.00
C ALA A 232 16.28 -13.32 -6.72
N MET A 233 16.57 -14.14 -7.74
CA MET A 233 15.55 -14.82 -8.56
C MET A 233 15.10 -16.18 -7.99
N ILE A 234 15.51 -16.54 -6.78
CA ILE A 234 15.14 -17.81 -6.13
C ILE A 234 13.61 -18.01 -6.02
N TRP A 235 12.85 -16.93 -5.97
CA TRP A 235 11.39 -16.98 -5.92
C TRP A 235 10.75 -17.62 -7.15
N ARG A 236 11.43 -17.62 -8.31
CA ARG A 236 10.91 -18.24 -9.54
C ARG A 236 10.87 -19.77 -9.45
N ASP A 237 11.71 -20.33 -8.63
CA ASP A 237 11.79 -21.77 -8.39
C ASP A 237 10.93 -22.18 -7.18
N SER A 238 10.40 -21.20 -6.44
CA SER A 238 9.50 -21.42 -5.32
C SER A 238 8.10 -21.74 -5.84
N ARG A 239 7.55 -22.86 -5.42
CA ARG A 239 6.15 -23.25 -5.71
C ARG A 239 5.16 -22.69 -4.69
N SER A 240 5.65 -21.98 -3.70
CA SER A 240 4.80 -21.34 -2.68
C SER A 240 4.15 -20.12 -3.27
N LEU A 241 2.96 -20.31 -3.85
CA LEU A 241 2.08 -19.22 -4.24
C LEU A 241 1.24 -18.84 -3.03
N PHE A 242 1.24 -17.57 -2.72
CA PHE A 242 0.41 -17.04 -1.65
C PHE A 242 -1.04 -16.97 -2.13
N HIS A 243 -1.91 -17.77 -1.54
CA HIS A 243 -3.34 -17.67 -1.74
C HIS A 243 -3.94 -16.72 -0.70
N SER A 244 -4.88 -15.88 -1.11
CA SER A 244 -5.62 -15.02 -0.15
C SER A 244 -6.40 -15.86 0.86
N THR A 245 -6.74 -17.09 0.51
CA THR A 245 -7.33 -18.10 1.38
C THR A 245 -6.43 -18.57 2.50
N ASP A 246 -5.11 -18.36 2.40
CA ASP A 246 -4.15 -18.67 3.46
C ASP A 246 -4.20 -17.64 4.60
N LEU A 247 -4.79 -16.46 4.35
CA LEU A 247 -5.04 -15.43 5.35
C LEU A 247 -6.47 -15.52 5.83
N LYS A 248 -6.74 -16.51 6.67
CA LYS A 248 -8.01 -16.70 7.34
C LYS A 248 -7.84 -16.73 8.85
N ILE A 249 -8.89 -16.35 9.56
CA ILE A 249 -9.02 -16.54 11.01
C ILE A 249 -10.09 -17.58 11.21
N GLU A 250 -9.70 -18.68 11.80
CA GLU A 250 -10.63 -19.78 12.09
C GLU A 250 -11.63 -19.37 13.17
N LEU A 251 -12.85 -19.86 13.06
CA LEU A 251 -13.92 -19.65 14.01
C LEU A 251 -14.27 -21.00 14.67
N ASN A 252 -14.52 -20.98 15.98
CA ASN A 252 -14.84 -22.18 16.75
C ASN A 252 -16.17 -22.84 16.35
N SER A 253 -17.09 -22.07 15.76
CA SER A 253 -18.39 -22.57 15.28
C SER A 253 -18.90 -21.75 14.09
N PRO A 254 -19.50 -22.38 13.06
CA PRO A 254 -19.99 -21.68 11.88
C PRO A 254 -21.10 -20.67 12.21
N ILE A 255 -21.09 -19.53 11.54
CA ILE A 255 -22.16 -18.54 11.60
C ILE A 255 -23.22 -18.94 10.58
N GLN A 256 -24.44 -19.19 11.06
CA GLN A 256 -25.58 -19.52 10.21
C GLN A 256 -26.22 -18.24 9.68
N LYS A 257 -26.63 -18.21 8.40
CA LYS A 257 -27.31 -17.05 7.79
C LYS A 257 -26.61 -15.72 8.02
N HIS A 258 -25.28 -15.69 7.84
CA HIS A 258 -24.46 -14.51 8.09
C HIS A 258 -24.97 -13.24 7.38
N GLU A 259 -25.62 -13.38 6.21
CA GLU A 259 -26.22 -12.26 5.47
C GLU A 259 -27.30 -11.49 6.25
N SER A 260 -27.92 -12.13 7.24
CA SER A 260 -28.93 -11.50 8.10
C SER A 260 -28.37 -11.09 9.48
N LEU A 261 -27.06 -11.13 9.66
CA LEU A 261 -26.41 -10.80 10.91
C LEU A 261 -26.49 -9.30 11.20
N SER A 262 -27.16 -8.93 12.29
CA SER A 262 -27.32 -7.54 12.72
C SER A 262 -26.24 -7.10 13.69
N ARG A 263 -25.79 -8.01 14.57
CA ARG A 263 -24.74 -7.79 15.56
C ARG A 263 -23.91 -9.04 15.79
N LEU A 264 -22.63 -8.90 15.98
CA LEU A 264 -21.66 -9.97 16.20
C LEU A 264 -20.68 -9.57 17.30
N ILE A 265 -20.46 -10.47 18.25
CA ILE A 265 -19.41 -10.36 19.26
C ILE A 265 -18.52 -11.59 19.15
N LEU A 266 -17.23 -11.35 18.95
CA LEU A 266 -16.18 -12.36 18.87
C LEU A 266 -15.17 -12.14 19.98
N SER A 267 -14.71 -13.19 20.67
CA SER A 267 -13.48 -13.13 21.42
C SER A 267 -12.30 -13.55 20.53
N ILE A 268 -11.14 -12.99 20.80
CA ILE A 268 -9.91 -13.25 20.06
C ILE A 268 -8.95 -14.02 20.94
N GLU A 269 -8.60 -15.22 20.49
CA GLU A 269 -7.47 -15.95 21.03
C GLU A 269 -6.23 -15.67 20.18
N SER A 270 -5.15 -15.24 20.80
CA SER A 270 -3.90 -14.93 20.13
C SER A 270 -2.71 -15.14 21.03
N ASP A 271 -1.70 -15.82 20.50
CA ASP A 271 -0.35 -15.86 21.09
C ASP A 271 0.48 -14.62 20.71
N ALA A 272 -0.06 -13.75 19.86
CA ALA A 272 0.59 -12.55 19.38
C ALA A 272 0.29 -11.38 20.29
N GLY A 273 1.29 -10.51 20.50
CA GLY A 273 1.22 -9.34 21.39
C GLY A 273 0.09 -8.35 21.10
N ASP A 274 0.33 -7.07 21.30
CA ASP A 274 -0.66 -5.99 21.30
C ASP A 274 -1.55 -5.92 20.04
N LEU A 275 -2.79 -6.42 20.16
CA LEU A 275 -3.89 -6.23 19.21
C LEU A 275 -4.77 -5.02 19.55
N GLY A 276 -4.34 -4.20 20.50
CA GLY A 276 -5.12 -3.20 21.25
C GLY A 276 -5.88 -2.13 20.49
N ARG A 277 -5.77 -2.07 19.15
CA ARG A 277 -6.61 -1.18 18.32
C ARG A 277 -7.72 -1.90 17.57
N TRP A 278 -7.74 -3.22 17.62
CA TRP A 278 -8.71 -4.02 16.86
C TRP A 278 -9.85 -4.57 17.71
N GLY A 279 -9.76 -4.47 19.02
CA GLY A 279 -10.81 -4.92 19.91
C GLY A 279 -10.82 -4.18 21.23
N ASN A 280 -11.82 -4.44 22.04
CA ASN A 280 -11.93 -3.93 23.39
C ASN A 280 -11.42 -4.98 24.37
N LEU A 281 -10.53 -4.60 25.27
CA LEU A 281 -10.07 -5.47 26.35
C LEU A 281 -11.11 -5.47 27.47
N ALA A 282 -11.69 -6.63 27.76
CA ALA A 282 -12.52 -6.84 28.93
C ALA A 282 -12.09 -8.13 29.63
N ASP A 283 -11.88 -8.07 30.94
CA ASP A 283 -11.51 -9.24 31.78
C ASP A 283 -10.34 -10.09 31.24
N GLU A 284 -9.29 -9.42 30.76
CA GLU A 284 -8.11 -10.01 30.12
C GLU A 284 -8.36 -10.67 28.75
N ASN A 285 -9.57 -10.67 28.23
CA ASN A 285 -9.91 -11.13 26.88
C ASN A 285 -10.10 -9.95 25.94
N LEU A 286 -9.70 -10.11 24.70
CA LEU A 286 -9.91 -9.14 23.65
C LEU A 286 -11.17 -9.48 22.87
N PHE A 287 -12.10 -8.52 22.77
CA PHE A 287 -13.35 -8.70 22.05
C PHE A 287 -13.48 -7.76 20.86
N ILE A 288 -14.06 -8.25 19.78
CA ILE A 288 -14.53 -7.43 18.65
C ILE A 288 -16.05 -7.43 18.70
N GLU A 289 -16.64 -6.23 18.72
CA GLU A 289 -18.06 -6.03 18.46
C GLU A 289 -18.23 -5.41 17.09
N SER A 290 -19.06 -6.03 16.25
CA SER A 290 -19.43 -5.56 14.94
C SER A 290 -20.94 -5.49 14.79
N VAL A 291 -21.41 -4.46 14.10
CA VAL A 291 -22.83 -4.26 13.80
C VAL A 291 -23.03 -4.02 12.31
N ALA A 292 -24.15 -4.47 11.79
CA ALA A 292 -24.53 -4.18 10.41
C ALA A 292 -24.87 -2.71 10.21
N ALA A 293 -24.87 -2.25 8.95
CA ALA A 293 -25.30 -0.91 8.55
C ALA A 293 -24.61 0.22 9.35
N ARG A 294 -23.32 0.07 9.62
CA ARG A 294 -22.56 1.06 10.38
C ARG A 294 -22.59 2.43 9.71
N LYS A 295 -22.79 3.45 10.56
CA LYS A 295 -22.70 4.85 10.17
C LYS A 295 -21.78 5.60 11.13
N PHE A 296 -20.81 6.30 10.59
CA PHE A 296 -19.92 7.12 11.39
C PHE A 296 -19.66 8.47 10.70
N ARG A 297 -19.40 9.49 11.49
CA ARG A 297 -19.24 10.84 10.98
C ARG A 297 -18.08 10.94 9.99
N ALA A 298 -18.33 11.51 8.82
CA ALA A 298 -17.30 11.80 7.84
C ALA A 298 -16.61 13.15 8.14
N VAL A 299 -15.28 13.17 8.16
CA VAL A 299 -14.50 14.39 8.34
C VAL A 299 -14.44 15.13 7.01
N PRO A 300 -14.62 16.48 6.94
CA PRO A 300 -14.64 17.23 5.69
C PRO A 300 -13.42 17.00 4.79
N ASN A 301 -12.23 16.88 5.36
CA ASN A 301 -11.02 16.61 4.59
C ASN A 301 -11.05 15.23 3.92
N ASP A 302 -11.54 14.21 4.61
CA ASP A 302 -11.64 12.85 4.07
C ASP A 302 -12.64 12.80 2.90
N ILE A 303 -13.76 13.53 3.03
CA ILE A 303 -14.75 13.69 1.95
C ILE A 303 -14.11 14.30 0.67
N ILE A 304 -13.23 15.29 0.86
CA ILE A 304 -12.51 15.93 -0.27
C ILE A 304 -11.54 14.91 -0.89
N GLN A 305 -10.78 14.19 -0.09
CA GLN A 305 -9.83 13.18 -0.58
C GLN A 305 -10.57 12.01 -1.29
N ALA A 306 -11.72 11.61 -0.77
CA ALA A 306 -12.54 10.54 -1.32
C ALA A 306 -13.18 10.85 -2.69
N LYS A 307 -13.06 12.08 -3.19
CA LYS A 307 -13.48 12.51 -4.55
C LYS A 307 -12.32 12.57 -5.53
N ARG A 308 -11.07 12.53 -5.06
CA ARG A 308 -9.92 12.78 -5.92
C ARG A 308 -9.65 11.63 -6.88
N GLU A 309 -9.27 11.99 -8.08
CA GLU A 309 -8.65 11.07 -9.01
C GLU A 309 -7.27 10.66 -8.51
N THR A 310 -6.96 9.39 -8.64
CA THR A 310 -5.63 8.83 -8.37
C THR A 310 -5.29 7.81 -9.44
N ILE A 311 -4.04 7.36 -9.49
CA ILE A 311 -3.64 6.29 -10.39
C ILE A 311 -4.44 4.99 -10.17
N HIS A 312 -4.89 4.76 -8.94
CA HIS A 312 -5.71 3.59 -8.59
C HIS A 312 -7.18 3.79 -8.97
N TYR A 313 -7.64 5.03 -8.98
CA TYR A 313 -9.01 5.43 -9.29
C TYR A 313 -9.02 6.45 -10.42
N PRO A 314 -8.74 6.02 -11.67
CA PRO A 314 -8.59 6.90 -12.83
C PRO A 314 -9.95 7.36 -13.35
N THR A 315 -10.59 8.30 -12.65
CA THR A 315 -11.96 8.77 -12.93
C THR A 315 -12.09 9.47 -14.29
N SER A 316 -11.00 10.07 -14.80
CA SER A 316 -10.98 10.76 -16.09
C SER A 316 -10.73 9.83 -17.27
N ALA A 317 -10.38 8.55 -17.04
CA ALA A 317 -10.07 7.59 -18.09
C ALA A 317 -11.29 7.40 -19.04
N PRO A 318 -11.07 7.37 -20.39
CA PRO A 318 -12.18 7.25 -21.35
C PRO A 318 -13.09 6.04 -21.12
N SER A 319 -12.54 4.89 -20.74
CA SER A 319 -13.32 3.68 -20.45
C SER A 319 -14.19 3.83 -19.20
N VAL A 320 -13.70 4.53 -18.16
CA VAL A 320 -14.44 4.83 -16.94
C VAL A 320 -15.59 5.76 -17.24
N LYS A 321 -15.32 6.87 -17.95
CA LYS A 321 -16.36 7.83 -18.37
C LYS A 321 -17.42 7.18 -19.25
N ALA A 322 -16.99 6.38 -20.23
CA ALA A 322 -17.91 5.66 -21.09
C ALA A 322 -18.79 4.68 -20.32
N LEU A 323 -18.20 3.94 -19.36
CA LEU A 323 -18.95 3.01 -18.53
C LEU A 323 -19.96 3.73 -17.63
N ALA A 324 -19.56 4.84 -17.01
CA ALA A 324 -20.45 5.66 -16.18
C ALA A 324 -21.59 6.28 -17.01
N GLN A 325 -21.29 6.85 -18.21
CA GLN A 325 -22.26 7.50 -19.07
C GLN A 325 -23.27 6.52 -19.71
N ASN A 326 -22.80 5.36 -20.18
CA ASN A 326 -23.65 4.37 -20.83
C ASN A 326 -24.61 3.64 -19.87
N ASN A 327 -24.32 3.72 -18.57
CA ASN A 327 -25.15 3.16 -17.52
C ASN A 327 -25.68 4.27 -16.63
N VAL A 328 -26.13 5.38 -17.27
CA VAL A 328 -26.51 6.64 -16.62
C VAL A 328 -27.44 6.40 -15.45
N PHE A 329 -26.89 6.72 -14.32
CA PHE A 329 -27.64 6.80 -13.09
C PHE A 329 -28.11 8.26 -12.95
N ASP A 330 -29.23 8.63 -13.57
CA ASP A 330 -29.88 9.95 -13.40
C ASP A 330 -30.48 10.10 -11.97
N LEU A 331 -29.75 9.56 -10.99
CA LEU A 331 -30.17 9.55 -9.60
C LEU A 331 -29.52 10.73 -8.87
N ILE A 332 -30.33 11.71 -8.49
CA ILE A 332 -29.87 12.87 -7.71
C ILE A 332 -29.56 12.48 -6.25
N ASN A 333 -30.24 11.45 -5.74
CA ASN A 333 -30.03 11.01 -4.34
C ASN A 333 -28.75 10.17 -4.24
N PRO A 334 -27.75 10.61 -3.43
CA PRO A 334 -26.48 9.93 -3.31
C PRO A 334 -26.59 8.48 -2.83
N ARG A 335 -27.54 8.18 -1.93
CA ARG A 335 -27.76 6.83 -1.41
C ARG A 335 -28.30 5.90 -2.51
N LEU A 336 -29.34 6.32 -3.22
CA LEU A 336 -29.89 5.52 -4.31
C LEU A 336 -28.86 5.31 -5.43
N LEU A 337 -28.00 6.30 -5.67
CA LEU A 337 -26.90 6.16 -6.62
C LEU A 337 -25.88 5.13 -6.17
N ALA A 338 -25.50 5.12 -4.89
CA ALA A 338 -24.58 4.13 -4.33
C ALA A 338 -25.20 2.70 -4.36
N GLU A 339 -26.48 2.57 -4.04
CA GLU A 339 -27.21 1.29 -4.14
C GLU A 339 -27.26 0.78 -5.59
N ALA A 340 -27.62 1.64 -6.53
CA ALA A 340 -27.64 1.29 -7.96
C ALA A 340 -26.24 0.90 -8.47
N LEU A 341 -25.21 1.59 -8.00
CA LEU A 341 -23.83 1.28 -8.34
C LEU A 341 -23.38 -0.07 -7.76
N THR A 342 -23.80 -0.41 -6.53
CA THR A 342 -23.57 -1.73 -5.92
C THR A 342 -24.11 -2.84 -6.81
N HIS A 343 -25.38 -2.75 -7.17
CA HIS A 343 -26.03 -3.72 -8.03
C HIS A 343 -25.43 -3.77 -9.45
N PHE A 344 -25.01 -2.63 -9.96
CA PHE A 344 -24.37 -2.56 -11.27
C PHE A 344 -23.03 -3.27 -11.28
N VAL A 345 -22.13 -2.94 -10.36
CA VAL A 345 -20.78 -3.53 -10.30
C VAL A 345 -20.87 -5.03 -10.05
N HIS A 346 -21.78 -5.46 -9.16
CA HIS A 346 -22.03 -6.87 -8.90
C HIS A 346 -22.38 -7.65 -10.20
N ARG A 347 -23.27 -7.11 -11.02
CA ARG A 347 -23.67 -7.77 -12.27
C ARG A 347 -22.69 -7.57 -13.42
N TYR A 348 -21.84 -6.55 -13.35
CA TYR A 348 -20.91 -6.24 -14.42
C TYR A 348 -19.69 -7.16 -14.42
N LEU A 349 -19.26 -7.58 -13.23
CA LEU A 349 -18.08 -8.42 -13.03
C LEU A 349 -18.48 -9.88 -12.75
N GLU A 350 -17.64 -10.79 -13.22
CA GLU A 350 -17.60 -12.20 -12.82
C GLU A 350 -16.50 -12.38 -11.78
N TYR A 351 -16.81 -13.05 -10.65
CA TYR A 351 -15.87 -13.25 -9.57
C TYR A 351 -14.80 -14.28 -9.96
N ASP A 352 -13.54 -13.88 -9.86
CA ASP A 352 -12.37 -14.72 -10.16
C ASP A 352 -11.22 -14.36 -9.23
N GLU A 353 -11.02 -15.17 -8.18
CA GLU A 353 -9.95 -14.97 -7.18
C GLU A 353 -8.56 -15.38 -7.70
N THR A 354 -8.48 -16.11 -8.81
CA THR A 354 -7.21 -16.60 -9.36
C THR A 354 -6.43 -15.52 -10.08
N ARG A 355 -7.08 -14.43 -10.44
CA ARG A 355 -6.46 -13.35 -11.19
C ARG A 355 -5.50 -12.53 -10.35
N ASN A 356 -4.42 -12.17 -10.99
CA ASN A 356 -3.48 -11.19 -10.44
C ASN A 356 -4.13 -9.82 -10.32
N ILE A 357 -3.58 -9.00 -9.43
CA ILE A 357 -3.98 -7.62 -9.19
C ILE A 357 -4.10 -6.85 -10.51
N GLN A 358 -5.31 -6.37 -10.80
CA GLN A 358 -5.65 -5.65 -12.03
C GLN A 358 -5.75 -4.13 -11.78
N SER A 359 -5.61 -3.31 -12.85
CA SER A 359 -6.11 -1.94 -12.78
C SER A 359 -7.60 -1.92 -13.02
N VAL A 360 -8.26 -0.87 -12.60
CA VAL A 360 -9.67 -0.66 -12.92
C VAL A 360 -9.92 -0.71 -14.43
N ILE A 361 -8.96 -0.25 -15.25
CA ILE A 361 -9.07 -0.32 -16.72
C ILE A 361 -9.06 -1.77 -17.22
N ASP A 362 -8.16 -2.60 -16.64
CA ASP A 362 -8.12 -4.03 -16.97
C ASP A 362 -9.40 -4.73 -16.49
N THR A 363 -9.86 -4.42 -15.27
CA THR A 363 -11.12 -4.95 -14.71
C THR A 363 -12.31 -4.60 -15.62
N ILE A 364 -12.39 -3.35 -16.11
CA ILE A 364 -13.42 -2.95 -17.08
C ILE A 364 -13.34 -3.78 -18.37
N SER A 365 -12.14 -4.04 -18.88
CA SER A 365 -11.96 -4.77 -20.15
C SER A 365 -12.20 -6.26 -20.04
N THR A 366 -11.78 -6.88 -18.94
CA THR A 366 -11.89 -8.32 -18.70
C THR A 366 -13.24 -8.72 -18.12
N ARG A 367 -13.90 -7.82 -17.39
CA ARG A 367 -15.12 -8.06 -16.59
C ARG A 367 -14.97 -9.18 -15.57
N GLN A 368 -13.78 -9.39 -15.06
CA GLN A 368 -13.47 -10.43 -14.08
C GLN A 368 -12.56 -9.84 -13.00
N GLY A 369 -12.69 -10.31 -11.77
CA GLY A 369 -11.82 -9.91 -10.67
C GLY A 369 -12.26 -10.44 -9.32
N ASP A 370 -11.42 -10.20 -8.30
CA ASP A 370 -11.71 -10.53 -6.92
C ASP A 370 -12.40 -9.34 -6.17
N CYS A 371 -12.66 -9.50 -4.88
CA CYS A 371 -13.31 -8.47 -4.06
C CYS A 371 -12.60 -7.10 -4.13
N ALA A 372 -11.29 -7.08 -4.30
CA ALA A 372 -10.55 -5.83 -4.45
C ALA A 372 -10.86 -5.14 -5.78
N ASP A 373 -11.03 -5.90 -6.87
CA ASP A 373 -11.39 -5.38 -8.18
C ASP A 373 -12.81 -4.82 -8.20
N TYR A 374 -13.75 -5.52 -7.55
CA TYR A 374 -15.12 -5.02 -7.36
C TYR A 374 -15.13 -3.70 -6.60
N ALA A 375 -14.46 -3.66 -5.44
CA ALA A 375 -14.41 -2.47 -4.62
C ALA A 375 -13.72 -1.29 -5.33
N ASN A 376 -12.74 -1.56 -6.17
CA ASN A 376 -12.02 -0.53 -6.93
C ASN A 376 -12.81 0.03 -8.08
N LEU A 377 -13.51 -0.82 -8.80
CA LEU A 377 -14.40 -0.38 -9.85
C LEU A 377 -15.53 0.48 -9.26
N PHE A 378 -16.13 0.04 -8.15
CA PHE A 378 -17.13 0.83 -7.44
C PHE A 378 -16.59 2.19 -7.00
N THR A 379 -15.42 2.24 -6.35
CA THR A 379 -14.80 3.49 -5.93
C THR A 379 -14.53 4.41 -7.11
N THR A 380 -14.02 3.88 -8.21
CA THR A 380 -13.70 4.69 -9.39
C THR A 380 -14.95 5.27 -10.05
N LEU A 381 -15.97 4.45 -10.24
CA LEU A 381 -17.24 4.91 -10.80
C LEU A 381 -17.94 5.87 -9.86
N GLY A 382 -17.99 5.59 -8.55
CA GLY A 382 -18.56 6.48 -7.55
C GLY A 382 -17.93 7.85 -7.58
N ARG A 383 -16.59 7.93 -7.57
CA ARG A 383 -15.85 9.21 -7.71
C ARG A 383 -16.12 9.90 -9.04
N SER A 384 -16.17 9.15 -10.15
CA SER A 384 -16.49 9.69 -11.48
C SER A 384 -17.90 10.30 -11.54
N LEU A 385 -18.83 9.77 -10.75
CA LEU A 385 -20.21 10.26 -10.60
C LEU A 385 -20.37 11.30 -9.48
N GLY A 386 -19.26 11.75 -8.86
CA GLY A 386 -19.23 12.80 -7.83
C GLY A 386 -19.48 12.30 -6.40
N LEU A 387 -19.64 11.00 -6.16
CA LEU A 387 -19.76 10.44 -4.82
C LEU A 387 -18.38 10.40 -4.13
N PRO A 388 -18.26 10.90 -2.87
CA PRO A 388 -17.08 10.68 -2.07
C PRO A 388 -17.02 9.21 -1.67
N THR A 389 -16.11 8.44 -2.25
CA THR A 389 -16.09 6.98 -2.14
C THR A 389 -14.70 6.48 -1.78
N GLU A 390 -14.62 5.53 -0.86
CA GLU A 390 -13.39 4.87 -0.45
C GLU A 390 -13.54 3.35 -0.45
N THR A 391 -12.44 2.66 -0.72
CA THR A 391 -12.33 1.21 -0.54
C THR A 391 -11.95 0.92 0.91
N VAL A 392 -12.72 0.08 1.56
CA VAL A 392 -12.47 -0.47 2.90
C VAL A 392 -11.78 -1.81 2.77
N ILE A 393 -10.77 -2.07 3.58
CA ILE A 393 -10.13 -3.38 3.72
C ILE A 393 -10.40 -3.90 5.11
N GLY A 394 -10.86 -5.13 5.17
CA GLY A 394 -11.19 -5.79 6.40
C GLY A 394 -11.16 -7.30 6.26
N ILE A 395 -11.86 -7.92 7.17
CA ILE A 395 -12.21 -9.33 7.11
C ILE A 395 -13.73 -9.45 7.05
N ALA A 396 -14.20 -10.50 6.41
CA ALA A 396 -15.61 -10.87 6.45
C ALA A 396 -15.75 -12.39 6.51
N TYR A 397 -16.87 -12.86 7.06
CA TYR A 397 -17.11 -14.29 7.18
C TYR A 397 -17.39 -14.90 5.82
N ASN A 398 -16.62 -15.90 5.45
CA ASN A 398 -16.78 -16.66 4.23
C ASN A 398 -17.41 -18.00 4.56
N GLU A 399 -18.65 -18.18 4.15
CA GLU A 399 -19.43 -19.40 4.44
C GLU A 399 -18.77 -20.67 3.85
N ASN A 400 -18.16 -20.58 2.68
CA ASN A 400 -17.51 -21.72 2.04
C ASN A 400 -16.25 -22.19 2.80
N GLN A 401 -15.64 -21.29 3.56
CA GLN A 401 -14.41 -21.56 4.35
C GLN A 401 -14.72 -21.73 5.83
N GLU A 402 -15.94 -21.44 6.26
CA GLU A 402 -16.36 -21.37 7.68
C GLU A 402 -15.38 -20.55 8.54
N ALA A 403 -14.82 -19.49 7.97
CA ALA A 403 -13.75 -18.67 8.56
C ALA A 403 -13.87 -17.21 8.12
N PHE A 404 -13.23 -16.31 8.87
CA PHE A 404 -13.04 -14.94 8.43
C PHE A 404 -11.86 -14.87 7.49
N SER A 405 -12.04 -14.30 6.32
CA SER A 405 -11.01 -14.09 5.32
C SER A 405 -10.87 -12.61 4.96
N LEU A 406 -9.75 -12.24 4.36
CA LEU A 406 -9.56 -10.89 3.85
C LEU A 406 -10.63 -10.54 2.82
N HIS A 407 -11.23 -9.38 3.01
CA HIS A 407 -12.26 -8.87 2.14
C HIS A 407 -12.10 -7.37 1.89
N ALA A 408 -12.61 -6.91 0.75
CA ALA A 408 -12.64 -5.50 0.38
C ALA A 408 -14.05 -5.11 -0.05
N TRP A 409 -14.52 -3.99 0.52
CA TRP A 409 -15.82 -3.38 0.19
C TRP A 409 -15.68 -1.85 0.13
N ASN A 410 -16.77 -1.12 0.21
CA ASN A 410 -16.76 0.31 -0.01
C ASN A 410 -17.46 1.07 1.11
N ARG A 411 -17.08 2.35 1.28
CA ARG A 411 -17.84 3.33 2.03
C ARG A 411 -18.05 4.58 1.18
N VAL A 412 -19.23 5.18 1.30
CA VAL A 412 -19.63 6.41 0.62
C VAL A 412 -20.04 7.45 1.65
N ALA A 413 -19.56 8.68 1.52
CA ALA A 413 -20.01 9.74 2.40
C ALA A 413 -21.34 10.33 1.91
N ILE A 414 -22.39 10.11 2.69
CA ILE A 414 -23.75 10.53 2.46
C ILE A 414 -24.21 11.39 3.64
N ASP A 415 -24.68 12.60 3.40
CA ASP A 415 -25.19 13.51 4.44
C ASP A 415 -24.25 13.68 5.66
N GLY A 416 -22.92 13.71 5.37
CA GLY A 416 -21.89 13.90 6.40
C GLY A 416 -21.55 12.63 7.19
N HIS A 417 -22.03 11.47 6.79
CA HIS A 417 -21.72 10.18 7.39
C HIS A 417 -21.19 9.21 6.34
N TRP A 418 -20.28 8.35 6.75
CA TRP A 418 -19.87 7.20 5.97
C TRP A 418 -20.90 6.09 6.12
N GLU A 419 -21.37 5.57 4.99
CA GLU A 419 -22.21 4.38 4.89
C GLU A 419 -21.51 3.32 4.03
N GLU A 420 -21.66 2.05 4.39
CA GLU A 420 -20.93 0.95 3.76
C GLU A 420 -21.78 0.24 2.70
N PHE A 421 -21.10 -0.26 1.65
CA PHE A 421 -21.68 -0.98 0.50
C PHE A 421 -20.71 -2.07 0.05
N ASP A 422 -21.20 -3.26 -0.23
CA ASP A 422 -20.39 -4.34 -0.78
C ASP A 422 -20.89 -4.79 -2.17
N PRO A 423 -20.20 -4.38 -3.23
CA PRO A 423 -20.56 -4.81 -4.58
C PRO A 423 -20.17 -6.26 -4.88
N THR A 424 -19.28 -6.88 -4.12
CA THR A 424 -18.89 -8.29 -4.33
C THR A 424 -20.04 -9.21 -3.96
N TRP A 425 -20.65 -8.99 -2.80
CA TRP A 425 -21.76 -9.79 -2.30
C TRP A 425 -23.13 -9.14 -2.52
N ASN A 426 -23.17 -8.03 -3.28
CA ASN A 426 -24.39 -7.30 -3.61
C ASN A 426 -25.14 -6.77 -2.38
N GLN A 427 -24.43 -6.38 -1.34
CA GLN A 427 -25.00 -5.86 -0.11
C GLN A 427 -24.98 -4.33 -0.11
N VAL A 428 -26.16 -3.71 -0.13
CA VAL A 428 -26.32 -2.24 0.00
C VAL A 428 -26.21 -1.77 1.45
N SER A 429 -26.10 -2.72 2.35
CA SER A 429 -25.89 -2.54 3.78
C SER A 429 -25.18 -3.80 4.28
N PRO A 430 -23.84 -3.83 4.29
CA PRO A 430 -23.09 -5.00 4.71
C PRO A 430 -23.50 -5.48 6.11
N ASP A 431 -23.59 -6.80 6.24
CA ASP A 431 -23.94 -7.46 7.49
C ASP A 431 -22.83 -7.30 8.55
N ALA A 432 -23.11 -7.72 9.80
CA ALA A 432 -22.18 -7.54 10.92
C ALA A 432 -20.93 -8.41 10.84
N SER A 433 -20.79 -9.32 9.87
CA SER A 433 -19.56 -10.07 9.67
C SER A 433 -18.44 -9.25 8.99
N HIS A 434 -18.77 -8.09 8.42
CA HIS A 434 -17.79 -7.19 7.83
C HIS A 434 -17.05 -6.40 8.93
N ILE A 435 -15.81 -6.76 9.21
CA ILE A 435 -14.99 -6.15 10.26
C ILE A 435 -13.83 -5.41 9.61
N PRO A 436 -13.81 -4.06 9.58
CA PRO A 436 -12.71 -3.30 9.01
C PRO A 436 -11.43 -3.53 9.79
N LEU A 437 -10.31 -3.65 9.07
CA LEU A 437 -9.00 -3.59 9.72
C LEU A 437 -8.70 -2.15 10.15
N PRO A 438 -8.14 -1.94 11.35
CA PRO A 438 -7.81 -0.61 11.83
C PRO A 438 -6.83 0.09 10.90
N GLU A 439 -7.07 1.38 10.69
CA GLU A 439 -6.15 2.22 9.93
C GLU A 439 -4.79 2.27 10.64
N GLY A 440 -3.72 2.16 9.85
CA GLY A 440 -2.34 2.19 10.35
C GLY A 440 -1.76 0.83 10.75
N ASN A 441 -2.55 -0.13 11.21
CA ASN A 441 -2.08 -1.45 11.63
C ASN A 441 -2.59 -2.61 10.74
N ALA A 442 -3.27 -2.31 9.64
CA ALA A 442 -3.89 -3.33 8.80
C ALA A 442 -2.92 -4.43 8.33
N ILE A 443 -1.68 -4.04 7.97
CA ILE A 443 -0.68 -5.00 7.48
C ILE A 443 -0.16 -5.88 8.60
N ALA A 444 0.12 -5.30 9.77
CA ALA A 444 0.55 -6.07 10.94
C ALA A 444 -0.53 -7.10 11.32
N LEU A 445 -1.79 -6.68 11.35
CA LEU A 445 -2.90 -7.58 11.64
C LEU A 445 -3.09 -8.66 10.57
N MET A 446 -2.91 -8.32 9.29
CA MET A 446 -2.93 -9.33 8.22
C MET A 446 -1.83 -10.40 8.40
N SER A 447 -0.66 -10.03 8.92
CA SER A 447 0.42 -10.99 9.19
C SER A 447 0.10 -11.93 10.36
N LEU A 448 -0.74 -11.49 11.28
CA LEU A 448 -1.14 -12.27 12.46
C LEU A 448 -2.35 -13.16 12.19
N MET A 449 -3.12 -12.90 11.13
CA MET A 449 -4.36 -13.65 10.85
C MET A 449 -4.22 -15.18 10.95
N PRO A 450 -3.16 -15.81 10.42
CA PRO A 450 -3.01 -17.27 10.54
C PRO A 450 -2.83 -17.77 11.97
N SER A 451 -2.37 -16.91 12.89
CA SER A 451 -2.18 -17.25 14.31
C SER A 451 -3.35 -16.86 15.20
N LEU A 452 -4.35 -16.14 14.66
CA LEU A 452 -5.54 -15.75 15.37
C LEU A 452 -6.60 -16.85 15.30
N ARG A 453 -7.41 -16.93 16.36
CA ARG A 453 -8.64 -17.75 16.41
C ARG A 453 -9.76 -16.88 16.95
N PHE A 454 -10.92 -17.00 16.35
CA PHE A 454 -12.12 -16.36 16.86
C PHE A 454 -13.02 -17.38 17.54
N GLU A 455 -13.58 -16.95 18.65
CA GLU A 455 -14.65 -17.65 19.31
C GLU A 455 -15.93 -16.82 19.22
N LEU A 456 -17.00 -17.42 18.72
CA LEU A 456 -18.29 -16.77 18.64
C LEU A 456 -18.91 -16.66 20.04
N VAL A 457 -19.07 -15.42 20.52
CA VAL A 457 -19.66 -15.11 21.82
C VAL A 457 -21.14 -14.82 21.68
N GLU A 458 -21.53 -14.00 20.73
CA GLU A 458 -22.93 -13.61 20.49
C GLU A 458 -23.16 -13.28 19.02
N ALA A 459 -24.33 -13.69 18.52
CA ALA A 459 -24.81 -13.34 17.18
C ALA A 459 -26.29 -12.97 17.24
N GLU A 460 -26.63 -11.76 16.79
CA GLU A 460 -28.00 -11.30 16.63
C GLU A 460 -28.33 -11.15 15.16
N TYR A 461 -29.60 -11.38 14.78
CA TYR A 461 -30.05 -11.39 13.40
C TYR A 461 -31.19 -10.41 13.19
N PHE A 462 -31.30 -9.86 12.01
CA PHE A 462 -32.48 -9.12 11.58
C PHE A 462 -33.69 -10.04 11.57
N GLN A 463 -34.83 -9.53 12.07
CA GLN A 463 -36.12 -10.25 12.10
C GLN A 463 -36.82 -10.27 10.75
#